data_233d661c96e089a657e32d27df749799
#
_entry.id   233d661c96e089a657e32d27df749799
#
_cell.length_a   1.000
_cell.length_b   1.000
_cell.length_c   1.000
_cell.angle_alpha   90.00
_cell.angle_beta   90.00
_cell.angle_gamma   90.00
#
_symmetry.space_group_name_H-M   'P 1'
#
loop_
_entity.id
_entity.type
_entity.pdbx_description
1 polymer ?
#
loop_
_entity_poly.entity_id
_entity_poly.type
_entity_poly.pdbx_seq_one_letter_code
_entity_poly.pdbx_strand_id
1 'polypeptide(L)'
;MYGGTFINIGCIPSKTLVHDGIEGASFGEAFSRKNEVVSALNNKNYNNLASIENIDILDYKAKFISNNEIALLDEAGNVKNRLTGDKIVINTGAQANIPNIKGIDTTKNIYDSTGLLNIDFQPQELVIVGGGYIALEFASMFSNLGSNVTVLEYGNVMMPREDREVAELAIQDLRNKGISVCLLYTSPS
;
A
#
# COMPACT_ATOMS: atom_id res chain seq x y z
N MET A 1 6.76 5.42 11.28
CA MET A 1 5.87 4.24 11.04
C MET A 1 6.56 2.97 11.54
N TYR A 2 6.20 2.52 12.72
CA TYR A 2 6.78 1.31 13.33
C TYR A 2 6.06 0.06 12.79
N GLY A 3 6.81 -0.95 12.36
CA GLY A 3 6.28 -2.17 11.74
C GLY A 3 6.31 -2.18 10.20
N GLY A 4 6.91 -1.15 9.59
CA GLY A 4 7.17 -1.09 8.15
C GLY A 4 5.92 -1.12 7.27
N THR A 5 6.11 -1.42 5.99
CA THR A 5 5.04 -1.51 4.98
C THR A 5 3.95 -2.53 5.35
N PHE A 6 4.32 -3.66 5.92
CA PHE A 6 3.37 -4.74 6.26
C PHE A 6 2.22 -4.26 7.15
N ILE A 7 2.54 -3.50 8.22
CA ILE A 7 1.53 -3.02 9.18
C ILE A 7 0.85 -1.76 8.70
N ASN A 8 1.58 -0.85 8.05
CA ASN A 8 1.08 0.50 7.82
C ASN A 8 0.34 0.67 6.49
N ILE A 9 0.83 0.06 5.42
CA ILE A 9 0.36 0.31 4.05
C ILE A 9 0.27 -0.95 3.19
N GLY A 10 0.40 -2.13 3.79
CA GLY A 10 0.39 -3.42 3.09
C GLY A 10 -0.68 -4.37 3.62
N CYS A 11 -0.22 -5.55 4.06
CA CYS A 11 -1.11 -6.67 4.33
C CYS A 11 -2.11 -6.42 5.47
N ILE A 12 -1.72 -5.73 6.55
CA ILE A 12 -2.63 -5.52 7.68
C ILE A 12 -3.82 -4.62 7.29
N PRO A 13 -3.62 -3.40 6.77
CA PRO A 13 -4.75 -2.56 6.37
C PRO A 13 -5.60 -3.21 5.26
N SER A 14 -4.98 -3.82 4.24
CA SER A 14 -5.75 -4.43 3.15
C SER A 14 -6.57 -5.62 3.63
N LYS A 15 -6.00 -6.52 4.46
CA LYS A 15 -6.74 -7.67 4.98
C LYS A 15 -7.85 -7.29 5.96
N THR A 16 -7.66 -6.23 6.76
CA THR A 16 -8.72 -5.69 7.62
C THR A 16 -9.90 -5.22 6.77
N LEU A 17 -9.64 -4.44 5.72
CA LEU A 17 -10.69 -3.93 4.83
C LEU A 17 -11.36 -5.04 3.99
N VAL A 18 -10.60 -6.02 3.52
CA VAL A 18 -11.17 -7.20 2.82
C VAL A 18 -12.11 -7.97 3.73
N HIS A 19 -11.68 -8.26 4.96
CA HIS A 19 -12.50 -8.96 5.96
C HIS A 19 -13.79 -8.18 6.24
N ASP A 20 -13.68 -6.90 6.57
CA ASP A 20 -14.82 -6.09 6.94
C ASP A 20 -15.82 -5.90 5.78
N GLY A 21 -15.31 -5.78 4.55
CA GLY A 21 -16.16 -5.74 3.37
C GLY A 21 -16.92 -7.05 3.13
N ILE A 22 -16.32 -8.22 3.40
CA ILE A 22 -16.99 -9.52 3.32
C ILE A 22 -18.06 -9.65 4.40
N GLU A 23 -17.80 -9.14 5.61
CA GLU A 23 -18.75 -9.16 6.73
C GLU A 23 -19.87 -8.11 6.60
N GLY A 24 -19.86 -7.30 5.54
CA GLY A 24 -20.90 -6.31 5.24
C GLY A 24 -20.78 -5.00 6.01
N ALA A 25 -19.61 -4.68 6.53
CA ALA A 25 -19.38 -3.38 7.15
C ALA A 25 -19.48 -2.24 6.11
N SER A 26 -19.96 -1.10 6.53
CA SER A 26 -19.91 0.12 5.73
C SER A 26 -18.46 0.58 5.50
N PHE A 27 -18.24 1.38 4.46
CA PHE A 27 -16.93 1.96 4.19
C PHE A 27 -16.35 2.70 5.41
N GLY A 28 -17.16 3.53 6.07
CA GLY A 28 -16.72 4.31 7.23
C GLY A 28 -16.30 3.43 8.42
N GLU A 29 -17.08 2.40 8.73
CA GLU A 29 -16.76 1.45 9.81
C GLU A 29 -15.48 0.66 9.50
N ALA A 30 -15.34 0.14 8.28
CA ALA A 30 -14.16 -0.62 7.86
C ALA A 30 -12.88 0.23 7.91
N PHE A 31 -12.93 1.48 7.42
CA PHE A 31 -11.78 2.38 7.45
C PHE A 31 -11.43 2.86 8.87
N SER A 32 -12.43 3.09 9.74
CA SER A 32 -12.19 3.38 11.16
C SER A 32 -11.47 2.22 11.84
N ARG A 33 -12.01 1.00 11.70
CA ARG A 33 -11.41 -0.20 12.28
C ARG A 33 -10.00 -0.46 11.74
N LYS A 34 -9.79 -0.29 10.43
CA LYS A 34 -8.44 -0.37 9.82
C LYS A 34 -7.47 0.59 10.50
N ASN A 35 -7.86 1.85 10.73
CA ASN A 35 -7.02 2.84 11.39
C ASN A 35 -6.70 2.46 12.84
N GLU A 36 -7.67 1.96 13.58
CA GLU A 36 -7.48 1.48 14.96
C GLU A 36 -6.50 0.32 15.03
N VAL A 37 -6.65 -0.69 14.17
CA VAL A 37 -5.76 -1.86 14.10
C VAL A 37 -4.33 -1.44 13.76
N VAL A 38 -4.16 -0.59 12.74
CA VAL A 38 -2.84 -0.09 12.35
C VAL A 38 -2.20 0.71 13.48
N SER A 39 -2.95 1.60 14.13
CA SER A 39 -2.46 2.41 15.24
C SER A 39 -2.05 1.54 16.44
N ALA A 40 -2.87 0.57 16.81
CA ALA A 40 -2.58 -0.35 17.91
C ALA A 40 -1.30 -1.16 17.65
N LEU A 41 -1.12 -1.65 16.43
CA LEU A 41 0.08 -2.42 16.05
C LEU A 41 1.33 -1.54 15.97
N ASN A 42 1.21 -0.30 15.50
CA ASN A 42 2.31 0.67 15.52
C ASN A 42 2.79 0.92 16.94
N ASN A 43 1.86 1.22 17.85
CA ASN A 43 2.18 1.47 19.26
C ASN A 43 2.80 0.24 19.93
N LYS A 44 2.28 -0.94 19.66
CA LYS A 44 2.84 -2.21 20.15
C LYS A 44 4.28 -2.40 19.68
N ASN A 45 4.55 -2.18 18.38
CA ASN A 45 5.92 -2.35 17.85
C ASN A 45 6.89 -1.31 18.41
N TYR A 46 6.44 -0.05 18.53
CA TYR A 46 7.25 0.97 19.19
C TYR A 46 7.61 0.56 20.63
N ASN A 47 6.61 0.21 21.43
CA ASN A 47 6.81 -0.16 22.83
C ASN A 47 7.69 -1.40 22.99
N ASN A 48 7.54 -2.39 22.11
CA ASN A 48 8.39 -3.58 22.10
C ASN A 48 9.87 -3.23 21.89
N LEU A 49 10.19 -2.26 21.03
CA LEU A 49 11.55 -1.82 20.80
C LEU A 49 12.02 -0.90 21.94
N ALA A 50 11.19 0.05 22.36
CA ALA A 50 11.52 1.03 23.41
C ALA A 50 11.73 0.39 24.80
N SER A 51 11.19 -0.80 25.03
CA SER A 51 11.37 -1.55 26.27
C SER A 51 12.70 -2.31 26.36
N ILE A 52 13.48 -2.33 25.30
CA ILE A 52 14.77 -3.04 25.26
C ILE A 52 15.89 -2.06 25.60
N GLU A 53 16.58 -2.30 26.70
CA GLU A 53 17.61 -1.38 27.28
C GLU A 53 18.74 -1.00 26.29
N ASN A 54 19.08 -1.88 25.36
CA ASN A 54 20.19 -1.69 24.42
C ASN A 54 19.74 -1.21 23.03
N ILE A 55 18.52 -0.65 22.90
CA ILE A 55 18.01 -0.12 21.65
C ILE A 55 17.66 1.36 21.81
N ASP A 56 18.31 2.19 21.00
CA ASP A 56 17.93 3.59 20.82
C ASP A 56 17.04 3.75 19.58
N ILE A 57 15.86 4.30 19.76
CA ILE A 57 14.95 4.63 18.66
C ILE A 57 15.11 6.11 18.32
N LEU A 58 15.49 6.40 17.09
CA LEU A 58 15.80 7.75 16.64
C LEU A 58 14.91 8.12 15.43
N ASP A 59 13.97 9.04 15.65
CA ASP A 59 13.02 9.50 14.63
C ASP A 59 13.61 10.59 13.75
N TYR A 60 14.56 10.21 12.90
CA TYR A 60 15.23 11.09 11.94
C TYR A 60 15.32 10.43 10.56
N LYS A 61 15.48 11.27 9.54
CA LYS A 61 15.91 10.78 8.23
C LYS A 61 17.41 10.47 8.29
N ALA A 62 17.82 9.33 7.73
CA ALA A 62 19.21 8.91 7.72
C ALA A 62 19.84 9.15 6.33
N LYS A 63 21.07 9.67 6.32
CA LYS A 63 21.89 9.82 5.10
C LYS A 63 23.28 9.32 5.35
N PHE A 64 23.81 8.47 4.48
CA PHE A 64 25.19 8.03 4.55
C PHE A 64 26.16 9.20 4.31
N ILE A 65 27.17 9.31 5.17
CA ILE A 65 28.31 10.19 5.01
C ILE A 65 29.53 9.39 4.54
N SER A 66 29.69 8.18 5.08
CA SER A 66 30.72 7.22 4.69
C SER A 66 30.17 5.78 4.80
N ASN A 67 31.02 4.78 4.63
CA ASN A 67 30.63 3.37 4.73
C ASN A 67 30.15 2.96 6.13
N ASN A 68 30.59 3.68 7.16
CA ASN A 68 30.29 3.36 8.57
C ASN A 68 29.72 4.56 9.36
N GLU A 69 29.41 5.68 8.69
CA GLU A 69 28.88 6.88 9.32
C GLU A 69 27.60 7.35 8.61
N ILE A 70 26.57 7.65 9.39
CA ILE A 70 25.32 8.24 8.95
C ILE A 70 25.03 9.57 9.64
N ALA A 71 24.48 10.52 8.89
CA ALA A 71 23.88 11.74 9.44
C ALA A 71 22.42 11.52 9.75
N LEU A 72 21.96 12.02 10.88
CA LEU A 72 20.56 12.13 11.24
C LEU A 72 20.04 13.52 10.87
N LEU A 73 19.03 13.56 10.03
CA LEU A 73 18.46 14.79 9.47
C LEU A 73 17.08 15.05 10.04
N ASP A 74 16.79 16.31 10.39
CA ASP A 74 15.41 16.73 10.66
C ASP A 74 14.57 16.81 9.36
N GLU A 75 13.29 17.19 9.51
CA GLU A 75 12.38 17.34 8.38
C GLU A 75 12.82 18.41 7.37
N ALA A 76 13.52 19.44 7.83
CA ALA A 76 14.09 20.50 7.00
C ALA A 76 15.40 20.11 6.30
N GLY A 77 15.93 18.89 6.60
CA GLY A 77 17.17 18.37 6.02
C GLY A 77 18.44 18.83 6.74
N ASN A 78 18.34 19.48 7.91
CA ASN A 78 19.51 19.88 8.68
C ASN A 78 20.06 18.69 9.47
N VAL A 79 21.39 18.58 9.53
CA VAL A 79 22.07 17.56 10.32
C VAL A 79 21.90 17.86 11.81
N LYS A 80 21.28 16.95 12.56
CA LYS A 80 21.10 17.03 14.01
C LYS A 80 22.14 16.24 14.77
N ASN A 81 22.54 15.10 14.23
CA ASN A 81 23.55 14.24 14.86
C ASN A 81 24.23 13.37 13.80
N ARG A 82 25.30 12.70 14.20
CA ARG A 82 26.02 11.71 13.41
C ARG A 82 26.23 10.45 14.24
N LEU A 83 26.08 9.32 13.60
CA LEU A 83 26.27 8.01 14.23
C LEU A 83 27.29 7.21 13.41
N THR A 84 28.15 6.52 14.12
CA THR A 84 29.10 5.57 13.55
C THR A 84 28.69 4.16 13.97
N GLY A 85 28.69 3.21 13.05
CA GLY A 85 28.36 1.81 13.31
C GLY A 85 29.36 0.86 12.68
N ASP A 86 29.72 -0.20 13.40
CA ASP A 86 30.53 -1.30 12.85
C ASP A 86 29.78 -2.04 11.73
N LYS A 87 28.45 -2.11 11.85
CA LYS A 87 27.56 -2.68 10.86
C LYS A 87 26.35 -1.78 10.71
N ILE A 88 25.96 -1.51 9.46
CA ILE A 88 24.77 -0.74 9.13
C ILE A 88 23.85 -1.61 8.27
N VAL A 89 22.61 -1.80 8.74
CA VAL A 89 21.57 -2.53 8.02
C VAL A 89 20.61 -1.54 7.37
N ILE A 90 20.46 -1.64 6.05
CA ILE A 90 19.51 -0.82 5.29
C ILE A 90 18.19 -1.60 5.18
N ASN A 91 17.16 -1.09 5.84
CA ASN A 91 15.81 -1.67 5.81
C ASN A 91 14.77 -0.57 5.69
N THR A 92 14.86 0.21 4.62
CA THR A 92 14.08 1.45 4.39
C THR A 92 12.70 1.19 3.79
N GLY A 93 12.34 -0.08 3.55
CA GLY A 93 11.06 -0.47 2.95
C GLY A 93 10.99 -0.23 1.45
N ALA A 94 9.77 -0.10 0.94
CA ALA A 94 9.47 0.11 -0.47
C ALA A 94 8.41 1.20 -0.62
N GLN A 95 8.36 1.80 -1.79
CA GLN A 95 7.30 2.73 -2.20
C GLN A 95 6.68 2.27 -3.52
N ALA A 96 5.47 2.72 -3.80
CA ALA A 96 4.79 2.42 -5.04
C ALA A 96 5.56 2.96 -6.24
N ASN A 97 5.65 2.14 -7.29
CA ASN A 97 6.18 2.57 -8.58
C ASN A 97 5.06 3.23 -9.37
N ILE A 98 5.20 4.51 -9.67
CA ILE A 98 4.22 5.26 -10.46
C ILE A 98 4.56 5.10 -11.95
N PRO A 99 3.67 4.52 -12.76
CA PRO A 99 3.91 4.35 -14.18
C PRO A 99 3.94 5.70 -14.91
N ASN A 100 4.73 5.79 -15.98
CA ASN A 100 4.78 7.00 -16.81
C ASN A 100 3.56 7.04 -17.76
N ILE A 101 2.44 7.54 -17.26
CA ILE A 101 1.20 7.72 -18.01
C ILE A 101 0.99 9.21 -18.23
N LYS A 102 0.71 9.61 -19.47
CA LYS A 102 0.45 11.02 -19.81
C LYS A 102 -0.72 11.56 -18.99
N GLY A 103 -0.51 12.68 -18.31
CA GLY A 103 -1.52 13.37 -17.50
C GLY A 103 -1.61 12.90 -16.04
N ILE A 104 -0.82 11.91 -15.62
CA ILE A 104 -0.87 11.40 -14.23
C ILE A 104 -0.56 12.49 -13.20
N ASP A 105 0.36 13.41 -13.51
CA ASP A 105 0.78 14.50 -12.60
C ASP A 105 -0.21 15.67 -12.56
N THR A 106 -1.13 15.74 -13.52
CA THR A 106 -2.06 16.88 -13.68
C THR A 106 -3.51 16.51 -13.42
N THR A 107 -3.82 15.24 -13.36
CA THR A 107 -5.17 14.73 -13.11
C THR A 107 -5.43 14.60 -11.60
N LYS A 108 -6.61 15.03 -11.17
CA LYS A 108 -7.04 14.88 -9.76
C LYS A 108 -7.55 13.47 -9.48
N ASN A 109 -7.57 13.11 -8.20
CA ASN A 109 -8.11 11.84 -7.70
C ASN A 109 -7.34 10.60 -8.23
N ILE A 110 -6.03 10.76 -8.44
CA ILE A 110 -5.13 9.65 -8.70
C ILE A 110 -4.42 9.28 -7.40
N TYR A 111 -4.47 8.01 -7.07
CA TYR A 111 -3.91 7.45 -5.84
C TYR A 111 -3.03 6.25 -6.19
N ASP A 112 -1.91 6.13 -5.51
CA ASP A 112 -1.23 4.84 -5.40
C ASP A 112 -1.92 3.97 -4.32
N SER A 113 -1.44 2.74 -4.13
CA SER A 113 -2.01 1.83 -3.13
C SER A 113 -1.96 2.40 -1.71
N THR A 114 -0.93 3.18 -1.37
CA THR A 114 -0.80 3.83 -0.07
C THR A 114 -1.81 4.97 0.09
N GLY A 115 -1.93 5.82 -0.92
CA GLY A 115 -2.88 6.91 -0.94
C GLY A 115 -4.32 6.42 -0.84
N LEU A 116 -4.66 5.36 -1.58
CA LEU A 116 -6.00 4.79 -1.59
C LEU A 116 -6.41 4.15 -0.23
N LEU A 117 -5.45 3.64 0.55
CA LEU A 117 -5.70 3.18 1.92
C LEU A 117 -5.95 4.33 2.93
N ASN A 118 -5.72 5.57 2.54
CA ASN A 118 -5.83 6.74 3.42
C ASN A 118 -6.88 7.77 2.96
N ILE A 119 -7.74 7.41 2.02
CA ILE A 119 -8.87 8.27 1.64
C ILE A 119 -9.92 8.31 2.77
N ASP A 120 -10.64 9.42 2.85
CA ASP A 120 -11.69 9.69 3.83
C ASP A 120 -13.11 9.68 3.23
N PHE A 121 -13.23 9.30 1.97
CA PHE A 121 -14.49 9.18 1.24
C PHE A 121 -14.56 7.86 0.48
N GLN A 122 -15.75 7.33 0.29
CA GLN A 122 -16.00 6.15 -0.54
C GLN A 122 -16.08 6.56 -2.01
N PRO A 123 -15.19 6.07 -2.90
CA PRO A 123 -15.34 6.30 -4.32
C PRO A 123 -16.55 5.52 -4.84
N GLN A 124 -17.46 6.20 -5.57
CA GLN A 124 -18.58 5.53 -6.26
C GLN A 124 -18.06 4.67 -7.42
N GLU A 125 -17.17 5.24 -8.22
CA GLU A 125 -16.49 4.61 -9.34
C GLU A 125 -14.99 4.55 -9.05
N LEU A 126 -14.40 3.36 -9.13
CA LEU A 126 -12.97 3.15 -8.95
C LEU A 126 -12.39 2.46 -10.18
N VAL A 127 -11.42 3.10 -10.81
CA VAL A 127 -10.64 2.51 -11.91
C VAL A 127 -9.25 2.16 -11.39
N ILE A 128 -8.87 0.90 -11.50
CA ILE A 128 -7.56 0.39 -11.10
C ILE A 128 -6.74 0.10 -12.34
N VAL A 129 -5.55 0.70 -12.45
CA VAL A 129 -4.63 0.50 -13.56
C VAL A 129 -3.54 -0.50 -13.16
N GLY A 130 -3.49 -1.62 -13.85
CA GLY A 130 -2.63 -2.78 -13.59
C GLY A 130 -3.42 -4.00 -13.12
N GLY A 131 -2.98 -5.19 -13.52
CA GLY A 131 -3.65 -6.47 -13.26
C GLY A 131 -2.85 -7.43 -12.38
N GLY A 132 -2.03 -6.90 -11.46
CA GLY A 132 -1.28 -7.69 -10.49
C GLY A 132 -2.10 -8.03 -9.23
N TYR A 133 -1.51 -8.79 -8.31
CA TYR A 133 -2.20 -9.24 -7.08
C TYR A 133 -2.70 -8.08 -6.20
N ILE A 134 -2.01 -6.94 -6.16
CA ILE A 134 -2.48 -5.74 -5.43
C ILE A 134 -3.78 -5.22 -6.05
N ALA A 135 -3.86 -5.18 -7.39
CA ALA A 135 -5.07 -4.75 -8.08
C ALA A 135 -6.28 -5.64 -7.76
N LEU A 136 -6.06 -6.98 -7.71
CA LEU A 136 -7.13 -7.92 -7.35
C LEU A 136 -7.62 -7.71 -5.91
N GLU A 137 -6.70 -7.53 -4.96
CA GLU A 137 -7.07 -7.24 -3.57
C GLU A 137 -7.91 -5.97 -3.45
N PHE A 138 -7.42 -4.87 -4.05
CA PHE A 138 -8.12 -3.58 -4.00
C PHE A 138 -9.44 -3.63 -4.74
N ALA A 139 -9.51 -4.31 -5.88
CA ALA A 139 -10.76 -4.49 -6.61
C ALA A 139 -11.82 -5.23 -5.78
N SER A 140 -11.44 -6.35 -5.17
CA SER A 140 -12.34 -7.13 -4.31
C SER A 140 -12.75 -6.34 -3.06
N MET A 141 -11.80 -5.66 -2.41
CA MET A 141 -12.02 -4.86 -1.21
C MET A 141 -13.02 -3.72 -1.46
N PHE A 142 -12.78 -2.88 -2.46
CA PHE A 142 -13.64 -1.75 -2.76
C PHE A 142 -15.00 -2.15 -3.32
N SER A 143 -15.07 -3.24 -4.11
CA SER A 143 -16.34 -3.79 -4.56
C SER A 143 -17.18 -4.29 -3.38
N ASN A 144 -16.60 -5.02 -2.44
CA ASN A 144 -17.31 -5.46 -1.23
C ASN A 144 -17.77 -4.29 -0.35
N LEU A 145 -17.03 -3.18 -0.37
CA LEU A 145 -17.40 -1.94 0.34
C LEU A 145 -18.39 -1.06 -0.44
N GLY A 146 -18.87 -1.51 -1.62
CA GLY A 146 -19.93 -0.86 -2.38
C GLY A 146 -19.51 0.08 -3.50
N SER A 147 -18.24 0.07 -3.93
CA SER A 147 -17.78 0.81 -5.10
C SER A 147 -17.99 0.01 -6.39
N ASN A 148 -18.31 0.68 -7.50
CA ASN A 148 -18.23 0.10 -8.84
C ASN A 148 -16.77 0.07 -9.28
N VAL A 149 -16.22 -1.12 -9.54
CA VAL A 149 -14.79 -1.27 -9.81
C VAL A 149 -14.54 -1.75 -11.23
N THR A 150 -13.59 -1.09 -11.90
CA THR A 150 -13.05 -1.49 -13.21
C THR A 150 -11.54 -1.66 -13.11
N VAL A 151 -11.03 -2.81 -13.54
CA VAL A 151 -9.58 -3.08 -13.63
C VAL A 151 -9.15 -3.00 -15.08
N LEU A 152 -8.13 -2.19 -15.37
CA LEU A 152 -7.53 -2.02 -16.69
C LEU A 152 -6.14 -2.64 -16.70
N GLU A 153 -5.90 -3.64 -17.51
CA GLU A 153 -4.59 -4.28 -17.67
C GLU A 153 -4.06 -4.07 -19.09
N TYR A 154 -2.81 -3.60 -19.17
CA TYR A 154 -2.15 -3.39 -20.47
C TYR A 154 -1.87 -4.71 -21.19
N GLY A 155 -1.55 -5.75 -20.45
CA GLY A 155 -1.27 -7.08 -20.99
C GLY A 155 -2.54 -7.80 -21.46
N ASN A 156 -2.33 -8.90 -22.15
CA ASN A 156 -3.41 -9.80 -22.59
C ASN A 156 -3.87 -10.78 -21.50
N VAL A 157 -3.20 -10.77 -20.35
CA VAL A 157 -3.53 -11.59 -19.17
C VAL A 157 -3.28 -10.81 -17.88
N MET A 158 -4.09 -11.04 -16.87
CA MET A 158 -3.80 -10.60 -15.51
C MET A 158 -2.82 -11.56 -14.83
N MET A 159 -2.10 -11.05 -13.84
CA MET A 159 -1.13 -11.84 -13.04
C MET A 159 -0.21 -12.71 -13.92
N PRO A 160 0.58 -12.13 -14.84
CA PRO A 160 1.36 -12.89 -15.82
C PRO A 160 2.46 -13.77 -15.20
N ARG A 161 2.77 -13.60 -13.91
CA ARG A 161 3.79 -14.38 -13.19
C ARG A 161 3.21 -15.55 -12.39
N GLU A 162 1.88 -15.63 -12.30
CA GLU A 162 1.19 -16.66 -11.54
C GLU A 162 0.76 -17.83 -12.44
N ASP A 163 0.42 -18.96 -11.84
CA ASP A 163 -0.18 -20.09 -12.54
C ASP A 163 -1.45 -19.66 -13.29
N ARG A 164 -1.59 -20.10 -14.54
CA ARG A 164 -2.67 -19.64 -15.42
C ARG A 164 -4.05 -20.07 -14.94
N GLU A 165 -4.18 -21.31 -14.49
CA GLU A 165 -5.47 -21.83 -14.01
C GLU A 165 -5.92 -21.09 -12.76
N VAL A 166 -4.99 -20.82 -11.83
CA VAL A 166 -5.26 -20.06 -10.60
C VAL A 166 -5.61 -18.61 -10.93
N ALA A 167 -4.87 -17.98 -11.86
CA ALA A 167 -5.13 -16.61 -12.27
C ALA A 167 -6.51 -16.47 -12.94
N GLU A 168 -6.90 -17.41 -13.79
CA GLU A 168 -8.21 -17.43 -14.45
C GLU A 168 -9.36 -17.61 -13.45
N LEU A 169 -9.21 -18.48 -12.46
CA LEU A 169 -10.18 -18.64 -11.38
C LEU A 169 -10.35 -17.36 -10.56
N ALA A 170 -9.25 -16.68 -10.24
CA ALA A 170 -9.30 -15.41 -9.53
C ALA A 170 -10.00 -14.30 -10.33
N ILE A 171 -9.74 -14.22 -11.64
CA ILE A 171 -10.43 -13.28 -12.55
C ILE A 171 -11.91 -13.61 -12.65
N GLN A 172 -12.27 -14.89 -12.72
CA GLN A 172 -13.66 -15.31 -12.77
C GLN A 172 -14.39 -14.92 -11.46
N ASP A 173 -13.75 -15.07 -10.31
CA ASP A 173 -14.32 -14.63 -9.03
C ASP A 173 -14.57 -13.10 -9.00
N LEU A 174 -13.62 -12.29 -9.49
CA LEU A 174 -13.82 -10.85 -9.63
C LEU A 174 -15.01 -10.51 -10.52
N ARG A 175 -15.14 -11.17 -11.68
CA ARG A 175 -16.27 -10.96 -12.60
C ARG A 175 -17.61 -11.37 -11.98
N ASN A 176 -17.63 -12.46 -11.23
CA ASN A 176 -18.83 -12.92 -10.51
C ASN A 176 -19.28 -11.91 -9.43
N LYS A 177 -18.35 -11.11 -8.89
CA LYS A 177 -18.62 -9.99 -7.97
C LYS A 177 -19.01 -8.69 -8.68
N GLY A 178 -19.18 -8.71 -10.01
CA GLY A 178 -19.56 -7.54 -10.79
C GLY A 178 -18.41 -6.60 -11.14
N ILE A 179 -17.16 -6.99 -10.89
CA ILE A 179 -15.98 -6.20 -11.24
C ILE A 179 -15.69 -6.31 -12.72
N SER A 180 -15.59 -5.17 -13.42
CA SER A 180 -15.22 -5.12 -14.83
C SER A 180 -13.72 -5.32 -15.00
N VAL A 181 -13.31 -6.25 -15.87
CA VAL A 181 -11.89 -6.50 -16.18
C VAL A 181 -11.65 -6.30 -17.65
N CYS A 182 -10.87 -5.28 -18.00
CA CYS A 182 -10.48 -4.94 -19.37
C CYS A 182 -9.00 -5.30 -19.57
N LEU A 183 -8.74 -6.18 -20.53
CA LEU A 183 -7.39 -6.57 -20.97
C LEU A 183 -7.01 -5.82 -22.24
N LEU A 184 -5.72 -5.75 -22.55
CA LEU A 184 -5.19 -5.06 -23.74
C LEU A 184 -5.58 -3.57 -23.79
N TYR A 185 -5.73 -2.94 -22.61
CA TYR A 185 -6.03 -1.52 -22.56
C TYR A 185 -4.82 -0.71 -23.05
N THR A 186 -5.00 -0.02 -24.17
CA THR A 186 -4.02 0.94 -24.69
C THR A 186 -4.63 2.34 -24.62
N SER A 187 -3.85 3.31 -24.13
CA SER A 187 -4.27 4.70 -24.22
C SER A 187 -4.51 5.08 -25.69
N PRO A 188 -5.60 5.75 -26.04
CA PRO A 188 -5.75 6.29 -27.39
C PRO A 188 -4.57 7.22 -27.69
N SER A 189 -3.91 6.96 -28.79
CA SER A 189 -2.78 7.74 -29.32
C SER A 189 -3.21 9.12 -29.77
#